data_131b88403be4944a949ecd035f933490
#
_entry.id   131b88403be4944a949ecd035f933490
#
_cell.length_a   1.000
_cell.length_b   1.000
_cell.length_c   1.000
_cell.angle_alpha   90.00
_cell.angle_beta   90.00
_cell.angle_gamma   90.00
#
_symmetry.space_group_name_H-M   'P 1'
#
loop_
_entity.id
_entity.type
_entity.pdbx_description
1 polymer ?
#
loop_
_entity_poly.entity_id
_entity_poly.type
_entity_poly.pdbx_seq_one_letter_code
_entity_poly.pdbx_strand_id
1 'polypeptide(L)'
;KVLITDREFHTVIEAALALLEHPPLVVDVDDPEYGEGRAVSALDYEALLAEGDPEFAWEWPDDEWQAISLNYTSGTTGNPKGVVYHHRGAYLNALGNQMTWAMGHRPVYLWTLPMFHCNGWCYPWTITALAGVHVFLRRVDPQKILNLIRDEQVTHLCGAPIVLNALVNMPEAAKAAIEHPVQAMVAGAAPPAKVIGAVEEMGIHVTHTYGLTEVYGPVTVCAWHDEWNELSLEERARIKSRQGVRYPTLDGLMVADPQTLEPVARDGNTLGEIFMRGNTVMKGYLKNPEATAEAFRGGWFHTGDLAVWHADGYVEIKDRLKDIIISGGENISTIEVEDTLYKHPAVLEAAVVARPDEKWGETPCAYVTLKAGFEGTREADIIAFCREHLAGFKLPKTVVFSELPKTSTGKIQKYL
;
A
#
# COMPACT_ATOMS: atom_id res chain seq x y z
N LYS A 1 -27.46 11.54 9.62
CA LYS A 1 -26.16 10.91 9.39
C LYS A 1 -25.50 10.66 10.73
N VAL A 2 -24.65 9.62 10.82
CA VAL A 2 -23.93 9.23 12.04
C VAL A 2 -22.45 9.31 11.75
N LEU A 3 -21.68 9.78 12.73
CA LEU A 3 -20.21 9.73 12.78
C LEU A 3 -19.82 8.89 14.00
N ILE A 4 -19.18 7.75 13.75
CA ILE A 4 -18.58 6.94 14.82
C ILE A 4 -17.10 7.29 14.85
N THR A 5 -16.55 7.65 16.01
CA THR A 5 -15.18 8.11 16.17
C THR A 5 -14.56 7.60 17.46
N ASP A 6 -13.25 7.34 17.42
CA ASP A 6 -12.47 7.07 18.63
C ASP A 6 -12.09 8.37 19.34
N ARG A 7 -11.99 8.35 20.66
CA ARG A 7 -11.61 9.49 21.50
C ARG A 7 -10.23 10.05 21.16
N GLU A 8 -9.35 9.27 20.56
CA GLU A 8 -8.04 9.73 20.06
C GLU A 8 -8.18 10.91 19.10
N PHE A 9 -9.25 10.93 18.31
CA PHE A 9 -9.47 11.94 17.26
C PHE A 9 -10.28 13.15 17.68
N HIS A 10 -10.60 13.31 18.98
CA HIS A 10 -11.48 14.36 19.48
C HIS A 10 -11.13 15.77 18.94
N THR A 11 -9.85 16.14 18.93
CA THR A 11 -9.40 17.48 18.51
C THR A 11 -9.75 17.76 17.05
N VAL A 12 -9.49 16.79 16.15
CA VAL A 12 -9.81 16.93 14.72
C VAL A 12 -11.30 16.89 14.48
N ILE A 13 -12.03 16.04 15.18
CA ILE A 13 -13.48 15.89 15.03
C ILE A 13 -14.20 17.14 15.51
N GLU A 14 -13.86 17.69 16.67
CA GLU A 14 -14.45 18.93 17.18
C GLU A 14 -14.22 20.10 16.22
N ALA A 15 -13.01 20.25 15.70
CA ALA A 15 -12.68 21.28 14.73
C ALA A 15 -13.51 21.11 13.43
N ALA A 16 -13.68 19.87 12.95
CA ALA A 16 -14.49 19.59 11.77
C ALA A 16 -15.98 19.84 12.00
N LEU A 17 -16.52 19.43 13.15
CA LEU A 17 -17.93 19.64 13.51
C LEU A 17 -18.29 21.13 13.60
N ALA A 18 -17.36 21.97 14.09
CA ALA A 18 -17.53 23.41 14.19
C ALA A 18 -17.70 24.10 12.82
N LEU A 19 -17.29 23.46 11.74
CA LEU A 19 -17.45 23.97 10.36
C LEU A 19 -18.77 23.57 9.72
N LEU A 20 -19.58 22.71 10.37
CA LEU A 20 -20.80 22.18 9.80
C LEU A 20 -22.04 22.92 10.32
N GLU A 21 -22.90 23.37 9.41
CA GLU A 21 -24.21 23.92 9.75
C GLU A 21 -25.13 22.87 10.37
N HIS A 22 -25.05 21.63 9.89
CA HIS A 22 -25.83 20.49 10.35
C HIS A 22 -24.92 19.32 10.68
N PRO A 23 -24.32 19.26 11.91
CA PRO A 23 -23.44 18.19 12.30
C PRO A 23 -24.18 16.84 12.36
N PRO A 24 -23.50 15.71 12.09
CA PRO A 24 -24.05 14.39 12.27
C PRO A 24 -24.24 14.07 13.75
N LEU A 25 -25.03 13.02 14.05
CA LEU A 25 -25.00 12.37 15.36
C LEU A 25 -23.60 11.78 15.56
N VAL A 26 -22.95 12.11 16.66
CA VAL A 26 -21.61 11.59 16.99
C VAL A 26 -21.74 10.47 18.00
N VAL A 27 -21.04 9.38 17.78
CA VAL A 27 -20.93 8.22 18.66
C VAL A 27 -19.46 7.98 18.98
N ASP A 28 -19.10 8.04 20.25
CA ASP A 28 -17.73 7.85 20.69
C ASP A 28 -17.43 6.36 20.94
N VAL A 29 -16.27 5.91 20.48
CA VAL A 29 -15.67 4.63 20.85
C VAL A 29 -14.69 4.87 21.98
N ASP A 30 -14.91 4.19 23.11
CA ASP A 30 -14.01 4.21 24.28
C ASP A 30 -13.13 2.97 24.26
N ASP A 31 -11.94 3.07 23.68
CA ASP A 31 -10.96 1.99 23.72
C ASP A 31 -10.11 2.09 24.99
N PRO A 32 -10.24 1.12 25.93
CA PRO A 32 -9.47 1.14 27.17
C PRO A 32 -7.95 1.05 26.97
N GLU A 33 -7.46 0.57 25.82
CA GLU A 33 -6.03 0.54 25.51
C GLU A 33 -5.45 1.95 25.25
N TYR A 34 -6.29 2.92 24.87
CA TYR A 34 -5.80 4.26 24.60
C TYR A 34 -5.64 5.11 25.85
N GLY A 35 -6.57 5.05 26.79
CA GLY A 35 -6.47 5.69 28.10
C GLY A 35 -6.43 7.22 28.15
N GLU A 36 -6.31 7.90 27.00
CA GLU A 36 -6.21 9.35 26.81
C GLU A 36 -7.33 9.85 25.91
N GLY A 37 -7.45 11.18 25.80
CA GLY A 37 -8.50 11.79 24.99
C GLY A 37 -9.80 12.00 25.76
N ARG A 38 -10.79 12.61 25.10
CA ARG A 38 -12.10 12.89 25.68
C ARG A 38 -13.22 12.55 24.71
N ALA A 39 -14.37 12.24 25.26
CA ALA A 39 -15.57 12.07 24.46
C ALA A 39 -15.97 13.40 23.78
N VAL A 40 -16.36 13.31 22.51
CA VAL A 40 -16.95 14.41 21.72
C VAL A 40 -18.46 14.47 21.95
N SER A 41 -19.07 13.35 22.27
CA SER A 41 -20.51 13.16 22.47
C SER A 41 -20.79 12.49 23.81
N ALA A 42 -22.04 12.52 24.23
CA ALA A 42 -22.52 11.73 25.36
C ALA A 42 -22.96 10.31 24.95
N LEU A 43 -23.02 10.03 23.65
CA LEU A 43 -23.44 8.72 23.14
C LEU A 43 -22.23 7.81 22.94
N ASP A 44 -22.20 6.72 23.68
CA ASP A 44 -21.16 5.69 23.64
C ASP A 44 -21.54 4.58 22.66
N TYR A 45 -20.54 3.99 22.01
CA TYR A 45 -20.74 2.97 20.98
C TYR A 45 -21.36 1.68 21.54
N GLU A 46 -20.90 1.23 22.71
CA GLU A 46 -21.44 0.00 23.35
C GLU A 46 -22.89 0.22 23.82
N ALA A 47 -23.20 1.42 24.32
CA ALA A 47 -24.56 1.79 24.67
C ALA A 47 -25.48 1.79 23.44
N LEU A 48 -25.00 2.30 22.30
CA LEU A 48 -25.74 2.25 21.04
C LEU A 48 -25.99 0.82 20.57
N LEU A 49 -24.98 -0.05 20.67
CA LEU A 49 -25.14 -1.47 20.30
C LEU A 49 -26.15 -2.19 21.18
N ALA A 50 -26.20 -1.86 22.47
CA ALA A 50 -27.15 -2.46 23.40
C ALA A 50 -28.62 -2.11 23.10
N GLU A 51 -28.87 -1.00 22.38
CA GLU A 51 -30.20 -0.61 21.91
C GLU A 51 -30.59 -1.29 20.57
N GLY A 52 -29.65 -1.98 19.91
CA GLY A 52 -29.85 -2.63 18.63
C GLY A 52 -30.82 -3.82 18.72
N ASP A 53 -31.55 -4.06 17.64
CA ASP A 53 -32.42 -5.23 17.51
C ASP A 53 -31.59 -6.43 17.02
N PRO A 54 -31.36 -7.48 17.85
CA PRO A 54 -30.57 -8.67 17.45
C PRO A 54 -31.27 -9.50 16.36
N GLU A 55 -32.59 -9.34 16.18
CA GLU A 55 -33.39 -10.02 15.16
C GLU A 55 -33.65 -9.17 13.92
N PHE A 56 -32.88 -8.07 13.75
CA PHE A 56 -33.02 -7.16 12.59
C PHE A 56 -32.88 -7.94 11.28
N ALA A 57 -33.90 -7.86 10.43
CA ALA A 57 -33.89 -8.50 9.11
C ALA A 57 -33.00 -7.71 8.15
N TRP A 58 -31.92 -8.32 7.71
CA TRP A 58 -31.00 -7.69 6.74
C TRP A 58 -31.66 -7.55 5.37
N GLU A 59 -31.60 -6.34 4.83
CA GLU A 59 -32.00 -6.06 3.46
C GLU A 59 -30.81 -6.22 2.52
N TRP A 60 -30.99 -7.06 1.51
CA TRP A 60 -30.00 -7.18 0.44
C TRP A 60 -30.08 -5.98 -0.50
N PRO A 61 -28.96 -5.55 -1.12
CA PRO A 61 -29.03 -4.51 -2.14
C PRO A 61 -29.85 -4.98 -3.35
N ASP A 62 -30.78 -4.14 -3.82
CA ASP A 62 -31.57 -4.43 -5.03
C ASP A 62 -30.70 -4.51 -6.29
N ASP A 63 -29.62 -3.76 -6.29
CA ASP A 63 -28.60 -3.74 -7.34
C ASP A 63 -27.20 -3.79 -6.68
N GLU A 64 -26.43 -4.82 -6.97
CA GLU A 64 -25.06 -4.95 -6.45
C GLU A 64 -24.08 -3.89 -6.98
N TRP A 65 -24.51 -3.04 -7.93
CA TRP A 65 -23.81 -1.83 -8.34
C TRP A 65 -24.04 -0.64 -7.38
N GLN A 66 -24.92 -0.77 -6.39
CA GLN A 66 -25.08 0.24 -5.34
C GLN A 66 -23.76 0.44 -4.58
N ALA A 67 -23.56 1.66 -4.07
CA ALA A 67 -22.37 1.98 -3.31
C ALA A 67 -22.40 1.30 -1.94
N ILE A 68 -21.31 0.62 -1.58
CA ILE A 68 -21.11 0.01 -0.26
C ILE A 68 -20.26 0.89 0.65
N SER A 69 -19.22 1.55 0.08
CA SER A 69 -18.31 2.36 0.89
C SER A 69 -17.67 3.48 0.07
N LEU A 70 -17.08 4.44 0.79
CA LEU A 70 -16.37 5.58 0.25
C LEU A 70 -15.00 5.67 0.92
N ASN A 71 -13.94 5.60 0.12
CA ASN A 71 -12.57 5.68 0.59
C ASN A 71 -11.87 6.91 0.00
N TYR A 72 -11.32 7.75 0.85
CA TYR A 72 -10.57 8.92 0.38
C TYR A 72 -9.11 8.56 0.11
N THR A 73 -8.61 8.95 -1.07
CA THR A 73 -7.19 8.91 -1.36
C THR A 73 -6.48 10.09 -0.71
N SER A 74 -5.21 9.93 -0.33
CA SER A 74 -4.40 11.03 0.22
C SER A 74 -4.09 12.15 -0.78
N GLY A 75 -4.51 11.98 -2.05
CA GLY A 75 -4.31 12.94 -3.13
C GLY A 75 -2.84 13.29 -3.36
N THR A 76 -2.22 12.75 -4.39
CA THR A 76 -0.86 13.15 -4.78
C THR A 76 -0.79 14.54 -5.41
N THR A 77 -1.95 15.16 -5.64
CA THR A 77 -2.13 16.52 -6.18
C THR A 77 -2.68 17.50 -5.13
N GLY A 78 -2.69 17.12 -3.84
CA GLY A 78 -3.13 17.98 -2.73
C GLY A 78 -4.60 17.84 -2.36
N ASN A 79 -5.51 17.54 -3.28
CA ASN A 79 -6.93 17.40 -2.97
C ASN A 79 -7.34 15.92 -2.90
N PRO A 80 -7.78 15.41 -1.73
CA PRO A 80 -8.26 14.04 -1.58
C PRO A 80 -9.46 13.77 -2.49
N LYS A 81 -9.50 12.60 -3.14
CA LYS A 81 -10.63 12.15 -3.95
C LYS A 81 -11.37 11.04 -3.23
N GLY A 82 -12.70 11.13 -3.17
CA GLY A 82 -13.54 10.08 -2.61
C GLY A 82 -13.82 8.99 -3.64
N VAL A 83 -13.24 7.83 -3.45
CA VAL A 83 -13.40 6.65 -4.30
C VAL A 83 -14.64 5.87 -3.88
N VAL A 84 -15.59 5.70 -4.80
CA VAL A 84 -16.87 5.02 -4.51
C VAL A 84 -16.77 3.55 -4.86
N TYR A 85 -16.92 2.69 -3.85
CA TYR A 85 -17.01 1.24 -4.02
C TYR A 85 -18.44 0.77 -4.21
N HIS A 86 -18.64 -0.31 -4.95
CA HIS A 86 -19.93 -1.00 -5.09
C HIS A 86 -19.86 -2.43 -4.53
N HIS A 87 -21.01 -3.00 -4.18
CA HIS A 87 -21.12 -4.32 -3.56
C HIS A 87 -20.46 -5.42 -4.39
N ARG A 88 -20.68 -5.44 -5.71
CA ARG A 88 -20.09 -6.44 -6.62
C ARG A 88 -18.57 -6.43 -6.56
N GLY A 89 -17.92 -5.24 -6.61
CA GLY A 89 -16.46 -5.13 -6.57
C GLY A 89 -15.88 -5.61 -5.25
N ALA A 90 -16.50 -5.24 -4.12
CA ALA A 90 -16.10 -5.67 -2.80
C ALA A 90 -16.20 -7.19 -2.65
N TYR A 91 -17.32 -7.79 -3.10
CA TYR A 91 -17.52 -9.23 -3.08
C TYR A 91 -16.50 -9.97 -3.94
N LEU A 92 -16.30 -9.54 -5.19
CA LEU A 92 -15.35 -10.19 -6.10
C LEU A 92 -13.91 -10.05 -5.63
N ASN A 93 -13.52 -8.88 -5.08
CA ASN A 93 -12.16 -8.74 -4.57
C ASN A 93 -11.94 -9.57 -3.30
N ALA A 94 -12.95 -9.69 -2.45
CA ALA A 94 -12.87 -10.58 -1.28
C ALA A 94 -12.65 -12.06 -1.68
N LEU A 95 -13.35 -12.54 -2.72
CA LEU A 95 -13.12 -13.87 -3.29
C LEU A 95 -11.76 -13.96 -3.99
N GLY A 96 -11.36 -12.90 -4.71
CA GLY A 96 -10.04 -12.80 -5.36
C GLY A 96 -8.88 -12.96 -4.38
N ASN A 97 -8.97 -12.35 -3.21
CA ASN A 97 -8.00 -12.51 -2.13
C ASN A 97 -7.89 -13.98 -1.67
N GLN A 98 -9.02 -14.60 -1.39
CA GLN A 98 -9.05 -16.01 -0.96
C GLN A 98 -8.45 -16.94 -2.01
N MET A 99 -8.83 -16.78 -3.28
CA MET A 99 -8.33 -17.62 -4.37
C MET A 99 -6.84 -17.40 -4.62
N THR A 100 -6.40 -16.13 -4.64
CA THR A 100 -5.02 -15.77 -4.98
C THR A 100 -4.03 -16.16 -3.90
N TRP A 101 -4.44 -16.05 -2.65
CA TRP A 101 -3.58 -16.41 -1.51
C TRP A 101 -3.80 -17.84 -1.01
N ALA A 102 -4.65 -18.60 -1.69
CA ALA A 102 -5.02 -19.97 -1.35
C ALA A 102 -5.41 -20.13 0.13
N MET A 103 -6.16 -19.13 0.66
CA MET A 103 -6.55 -19.11 2.06
C MET A 103 -7.52 -20.26 2.39
N GLY A 104 -7.15 -21.08 3.35
CA GLY A 104 -7.99 -22.13 3.88
C GLY A 104 -9.14 -21.61 4.77
N HIS A 105 -9.97 -22.53 5.27
CA HIS A 105 -10.99 -22.19 6.25
C HIS A 105 -10.39 -21.78 7.60
N ARG A 106 -11.07 -20.85 8.28
CA ARG A 106 -10.72 -20.37 9.63
C ARG A 106 -9.31 -19.80 9.75
N PRO A 107 -8.90 -18.91 8.83
CA PRO A 107 -7.64 -18.21 9.01
C PRO A 107 -7.69 -17.35 10.27
N VAL A 108 -6.54 -17.18 10.93
CA VAL A 108 -6.36 -16.21 11.99
C VAL A 108 -5.58 -15.03 11.39
N TYR A 109 -6.25 -13.88 11.27
CA TYR A 109 -5.74 -12.72 10.57
C TYR A 109 -5.40 -11.58 11.53
N LEU A 110 -4.14 -11.16 11.55
CA LEU A 110 -3.66 -10.03 12.36
C LEU A 110 -3.75 -8.71 11.58
N TRP A 111 -4.46 -7.74 12.13
CA TRP A 111 -4.67 -6.42 11.56
C TRP A 111 -3.46 -5.48 11.76
N THR A 112 -2.36 -5.75 11.07
CA THR A 112 -1.24 -4.82 10.89
C THR A 112 -1.48 -3.80 9.79
N LEU A 113 -2.42 -4.11 8.88
CA LEU A 113 -2.91 -3.18 7.86
C LEU A 113 -4.05 -2.33 8.45
N PRO A 114 -4.02 -0.97 8.33
CA PRO A 114 -5.15 -0.14 8.76
C PRO A 114 -6.45 -0.49 8.03
N MET A 115 -7.53 -0.77 8.76
CA MET A 115 -8.81 -1.17 8.16
C MET A 115 -9.43 -0.11 7.26
N PHE A 116 -9.17 1.18 7.51
CA PHE A 116 -9.66 2.27 6.67
C PHE A 116 -8.97 2.33 5.31
N HIS A 117 -7.76 1.80 5.18
CA HIS A 117 -6.99 1.84 3.93
C HIS A 117 -7.57 0.84 2.93
N CYS A 118 -8.21 1.34 1.87
CA CYS A 118 -8.94 0.53 0.87
C CYS A 118 -9.94 -0.45 1.53
N ASN A 119 -10.63 -0.03 2.61
CA ASN A 119 -11.40 -0.91 3.49
C ASN A 119 -10.66 -2.20 3.85
N GLY A 120 -9.42 -2.03 4.34
CA GLY A 120 -8.57 -3.16 4.74
C GLY A 120 -8.34 -4.17 3.62
N TRP A 121 -8.22 -3.69 2.36
CA TRP A 121 -8.03 -4.52 1.16
C TRP A 121 -9.09 -5.61 0.98
N CYS A 122 -10.33 -5.34 1.39
CA CYS A 122 -11.45 -6.29 1.39
C CYS A 122 -11.29 -7.50 2.34
N TYR A 123 -10.23 -7.56 3.17
CA TYR A 123 -10.06 -8.66 4.15
C TYR A 123 -11.12 -8.71 5.25
N PRO A 124 -11.83 -7.63 5.66
CA PRO A 124 -12.96 -7.79 6.55
C PRO A 124 -13.98 -8.79 6.02
N TRP A 125 -14.27 -8.73 4.72
CA TRP A 125 -15.21 -9.66 4.06
C TRP A 125 -14.57 -11.01 3.77
N THR A 126 -13.31 -11.05 3.32
CA THR A 126 -12.59 -12.31 3.03
C THR A 126 -12.51 -13.20 4.27
N ILE A 127 -12.01 -12.67 5.39
CA ILE A 127 -11.80 -13.43 6.63
C ILE A 127 -13.13 -13.88 7.22
N THR A 128 -14.14 -13.01 7.22
CA THR A 128 -15.48 -13.34 7.70
C THR A 128 -16.13 -14.45 6.85
N ALA A 129 -16.01 -14.37 5.51
CA ALA A 129 -16.54 -15.41 4.61
C ALA A 129 -15.88 -16.79 4.83
N LEU A 130 -14.63 -16.81 5.30
CA LEU A 130 -13.89 -18.04 5.62
C LEU A 130 -14.12 -18.53 7.06
N ALA A 131 -15.05 -17.90 7.82
CA ALA A 131 -15.26 -18.14 9.25
C ALA A 131 -13.95 -18.01 10.06
N GLY A 132 -13.09 -17.06 9.68
CA GLY A 132 -11.82 -16.79 10.30
C GLY A 132 -11.91 -15.93 11.55
N VAL A 133 -10.79 -15.74 12.20
CA VAL A 133 -10.62 -14.89 13.39
C VAL A 133 -9.92 -13.62 13.02
N HIS A 134 -10.46 -12.48 13.47
CA HIS A 134 -9.82 -11.16 13.36
C HIS A 134 -9.10 -10.85 14.67
N VAL A 135 -7.77 -10.73 14.62
CA VAL A 135 -6.94 -10.29 15.72
C VAL A 135 -6.58 -8.83 15.50
N PHE A 136 -7.07 -7.95 16.37
CA PHE A 136 -6.89 -6.52 16.23
C PHE A 136 -5.61 -6.02 16.90
N LEU A 137 -5.01 -5.00 16.30
CA LEU A 137 -3.83 -4.32 16.79
C LEU A 137 -4.04 -2.82 16.66
N ARG A 138 -4.10 -2.10 17.77
CA ARG A 138 -4.34 -0.66 17.77
C ARG A 138 -3.19 0.12 17.12
N ARG A 139 -1.95 -0.27 17.40
CA ARG A 139 -0.73 0.35 16.84
C ARG A 139 0.24 -0.71 16.39
N VAL A 140 0.94 -0.43 15.30
CA VAL A 140 2.00 -1.33 14.79
C VAL A 140 3.18 -1.27 15.77
N ASP A 141 3.26 -2.29 16.63
CA ASP A 141 4.34 -2.54 17.58
C ASP A 141 4.94 -3.92 17.26
N PRO A 142 6.23 -4.00 16.88
CA PRO A 142 6.82 -5.26 16.42
C PRO A 142 6.88 -6.32 17.53
N GLN A 143 7.05 -5.95 18.80
CA GLN A 143 7.03 -6.91 19.91
C GLN A 143 5.62 -7.48 20.11
N LYS A 144 4.60 -6.62 20.06
CA LYS A 144 3.19 -7.01 20.18
C LYS A 144 2.77 -7.92 19.02
N ILE A 145 3.23 -7.60 17.79
CA ILE A 145 3.00 -8.44 16.60
C ILE A 145 3.56 -9.85 16.82
N LEU A 146 4.83 -9.98 17.22
CA LEU A 146 5.45 -11.30 17.45
C LEU A 146 4.77 -12.08 18.57
N ASN A 147 4.32 -11.41 19.64
CA ASN A 147 3.56 -12.03 20.71
C ASN A 147 2.22 -12.55 20.18
N LEU A 148 1.44 -11.71 19.49
CA LEU A 148 0.14 -12.10 18.93
C LEU A 148 0.26 -13.24 17.91
N ILE A 149 1.32 -13.25 17.08
CA ILE A 149 1.56 -14.38 16.15
C ILE A 149 1.64 -15.70 16.92
N ARG A 150 2.33 -15.74 18.04
CA ARG A 150 2.47 -16.94 18.86
C ARG A 150 1.24 -17.27 19.68
N ASP A 151 0.71 -16.27 20.40
CA ASP A 151 -0.34 -16.46 21.39
C ASP A 151 -1.69 -16.75 20.73
N GLU A 152 -2.02 -16.08 19.63
CA GLU A 152 -3.25 -16.23 18.88
C GLU A 152 -3.11 -17.17 17.66
N GLN A 153 -1.93 -17.75 17.44
CA GLN A 153 -1.64 -18.63 16.29
C GLN A 153 -1.99 -17.98 14.94
N VAL A 154 -1.57 -16.72 14.78
CA VAL A 154 -1.83 -15.93 13.56
C VAL A 154 -1.26 -16.62 12.33
N THR A 155 -2.09 -16.82 11.32
CA THR A 155 -1.71 -17.46 10.06
C THR A 155 -1.46 -16.46 8.92
N HIS A 156 -2.09 -15.29 8.97
CA HIS A 156 -2.02 -14.30 7.89
C HIS A 156 -1.96 -12.87 8.44
N LEU A 157 -1.21 -12.03 7.74
CA LEU A 157 -1.18 -10.59 7.98
C LEU A 157 -0.90 -9.84 6.67
N CYS A 158 -1.28 -8.57 6.59
CA CYS A 158 -0.94 -7.70 5.47
C CYS A 158 -0.28 -6.43 5.99
N GLY A 159 0.63 -5.84 5.22
CA GLY A 159 1.26 -4.60 5.63
C GLY A 159 2.15 -3.96 4.58
N ALA A 160 2.65 -2.77 4.90
CA ALA A 160 3.71 -2.14 4.15
C ALA A 160 5.08 -2.75 4.52
N PRO A 161 6.11 -2.60 3.67
CA PRO A 161 7.47 -3.10 3.96
C PRO A 161 8.04 -2.66 5.29
N ILE A 162 7.66 -1.49 5.79
CA ILE A 162 8.10 -0.96 7.08
C ILE A 162 7.73 -1.88 8.26
N VAL A 163 6.60 -2.58 8.17
CA VAL A 163 6.17 -3.55 9.20
C VAL A 163 7.15 -4.71 9.26
N LEU A 164 7.47 -5.30 8.09
CA LEU A 164 8.43 -6.40 8.01
C LEU A 164 9.82 -5.97 8.46
N ASN A 165 10.27 -4.79 8.04
CA ASN A 165 11.55 -4.23 8.45
C ASN A 165 11.64 -4.04 9.97
N ALA A 166 10.55 -3.60 10.61
CA ALA A 166 10.49 -3.48 12.06
C ALA A 166 10.65 -4.85 12.76
N LEU A 167 10.02 -5.91 12.23
CA LEU A 167 10.16 -7.27 12.76
C LEU A 167 11.58 -7.80 12.63
N VAL A 168 12.23 -7.62 11.49
CA VAL A 168 13.62 -8.04 11.23
C VAL A 168 14.60 -7.37 12.20
N ASN A 169 14.37 -6.11 12.55
CA ASN A 169 15.26 -5.35 13.42
C ASN A 169 15.02 -5.58 14.92
N MET A 170 14.10 -6.46 15.31
CA MET A 170 13.93 -6.86 16.70
C MET A 170 15.14 -7.66 17.21
N PRO A 171 15.45 -7.61 18.52
CA PRO A 171 16.48 -8.46 19.12
C PRO A 171 16.21 -9.96 18.89
N GLU A 172 17.25 -10.76 18.69
CA GLU A 172 17.11 -12.21 18.43
C GLU A 172 16.28 -12.93 19.50
N ALA A 173 16.42 -12.54 20.77
CA ALA A 173 15.62 -13.10 21.85
C ALA A 173 14.11 -12.84 21.71
N ALA A 174 13.72 -11.76 21.04
CA ALA A 174 12.31 -11.43 20.78
C ALA A 174 11.75 -12.18 19.55
N LYS A 175 12.63 -12.58 18.62
CA LYS A 175 12.31 -13.35 17.43
C LYS A 175 12.17 -14.86 17.70
N ALA A 176 12.00 -15.27 18.97
CA ALA A 176 11.83 -16.67 19.33
C ALA A 176 10.87 -17.39 18.39
N ALA A 177 11.23 -18.61 18.01
CA ALA A 177 10.70 -19.36 16.89
C ALA A 177 9.18 -19.26 16.74
N ILE A 178 8.75 -18.81 15.57
CA ILE A 178 7.38 -19.01 15.10
C ILE A 178 7.31 -20.48 14.67
N GLU A 179 6.52 -21.28 15.39
CA GLU A 179 6.46 -22.74 15.20
C GLU A 179 5.48 -23.18 14.09
N HIS A 180 4.79 -22.23 13.47
CA HIS A 180 3.84 -22.46 12.38
C HIS A 180 4.08 -21.47 11.23
N PRO A 181 3.72 -21.83 9.99
CA PRO A 181 3.89 -20.93 8.86
C PRO A 181 2.96 -19.73 8.95
N VAL A 182 3.52 -18.53 8.75
CA VAL A 182 2.77 -17.27 8.64
C VAL A 182 2.88 -16.74 7.23
N GLN A 183 1.77 -16.29 6.67
CA GLN A 183 1.72 -15.66 5.37
C GLN A 183 1.64 -14.14 5.53
N ALA A 184 2.51 -13.40 4.86
CA ALA A 184 2.51 -11.93 4.85
C ALA A 184 2.31 -11.40 3.43
N MET A 185 1.23 -10.66 3.18
CA MET A 185 1.02 -9.97 1.92
C MET A 185 1.47 -8.51 2.03
N VAL A 186 2.33 -8.09 1.12
CA VAL A 186 2.98 -6.77 1.16
C VAL A 186 2.73 -6.01 -0.11
N ALA A 187 2.39 -4.74 0.03
CA ALA A 187 2.19 -3.82 -1.08
C ALA A 187 2.73 -2.41 -0.77
N GLY A 188 2.71 -1.54 -1.76
CA GLY A 188 3.12 -0.14 -1.66
C GLY A 188 4.55 0.12 -2.13
N ALA A 189 5.47 -0.78 -1.85
CA ALA A 189 6.82 -0.86 -2.41
C ALA A 189 7.32 -2.31 -2.30
N ALA A 190 8.30 -2.69 -3.11
CA ALA A 190 8.96 -3.98 -2.97
C ALA A 190 9.85 -3.98 -1.72
N PRO A 191 9.73 -4.95 -0.80
CA PRO A 191 10.67 -5.07 0.29
C PRO A 191 12.09 -5.36 -0.24
N PRO A 192 13.14 -4.78 0.37
CA PRO A 192 14.51 -5.12 0.00
C PRO A 192 14.78 -6.63 0.13
N ALA A 193 15.61 -7.20 -0.75
CA ALA A 193 15.97 -8.62 -0.77
C ALA A 193 16.39 -9.14 0.61
N LYS A 194 17.22 -8.37 1.31
CA LYS A 194 17.70 -8.69 2.65
C LYS A 194 16.57 -8.79 3.68
N VAL A 195 15.56 -7.95 3.56
CA VAL A 195 14.39 -7.98 4.46
C VAL A 195 13.53 -9.21 4.17
N ILE A 196 13.29 -9.51 2.89
CA ILE A 196 12.54 -10.72 2.48
C ILE A 196 13.20 -11.96 3.06
N GLY A 197 14.52 -12.14 2.83
CA GLY A 197 15.26 -13.30 3.33
C GLY A 197 15.19 -13.43 4.85
N ALA A 198 15.43 -12.35 5.59
CA ALA A 198 15.40 -12.37 7.05
C ALA A 198 14.00 -12.66 7.62
N VAL A 199 12.95 -12.18 6.97
CA VAL A 199 11.56 -12.48 7.38
C VAL A 199 11.21 -13.93 7.09
N GLU A 200 11.66 -14.49 5.96
CA GLU A 200 11.45 -15.89 5.62
C GLU A 200 12.20 -16.84 6.58
N GLU A 201 13.40 -16.48 7.04
CA GLU A 201 14.11 -17.19 8.11
C GLU A 201 13.35 -17.20 9.44
N MET A 202 12.49 -16.22 9.69
CA MET A 202 11.58 -16.19 10.84
C MET A 202 10.32 -17.07 10.67
N GLY A 203 10.12 -17.72 9.52
CA GLY A 203 8.93 -18.52 9.22
C GLY A 203 7.76 -17.73 8.63
N ILE A 204 8.01 -16.49 8.18
CA ILE A 204 6.99 -15.62 7.57
C ILE A 204 7.21 -15.57 6.06
N HIS A 205 6.27 -16.13 5.29
CA HIS A 205 6.34 -16.16 3.82
C HIS A 205 5.78 -14.90 3.21
N VAL A 206 6.60 -14.20 2.41
CA VAL A 206 6.25 -12.91 1.81
C VAL A 206 5.66 -13.10 0.41
N THR A 207 4.46 -12.56 0.20
CA THR A 207 3.80 -12.41 -1.10
C THR A 207 3.71 -10.93 -1.45
N HIS A 208 4.32 -10.51 -2.55
CA HIS A 208 4.22 -9.14 -3.03
C HIS A 208 2.98 -8.98 -3.92
N THR A 209 2.28 -7.89 -3.73
CA THR A 209 1.03 -7.59 -4.43
C THR A 209 0.97 -6.10 -4.80
N TYR A 210 0.08 -5.75 -5.72
CA TYR A 210 -0.16 -4.37 -6.09
C TYR A 210 -1.64 -4.11 -6.34
N GLY A 211 -2.03 -2.91 -5.99
CA GLY A 211 -3.33 -2.34 -6.25
C GLY A 211 -3.40 -0.92 -5.73
N LEU A 212 -4.55 -0.30 -5.92
CA LEU A 212 -4.83 1.09 -5.54
C LEU A 212 -6.18 1.15 -4.82
N THR A 213 -6.47 2.30 -4.25
CA THR A 213 -7.80 2.56 -3.67
C THR A 213 -8.89 2.37 -4.74
N GLU A 214 -8.65 2.79 -5.96
CA GLU A 214 -9.56 2.73 -7.10
C GLU A 214 -9.89 1.31 -7.56
N VAL A 215 -9.15 0.30 -7.06
CA VAL A 215 -9.36 -1.12 -7.40
C VAL A 215 -9.53 -2.00 -6.15
N TYR A 216 -9.99 -1.42 -5.04
CA TYR A 216 -10.34 -2.10 -3.78
C TYR A 216 -9.14 -2.65 -2.99
N GLY A 217 -7.91 -2.31 -3.34
CA GLY A 217 -6.69 -2.86 -2.81
C GLY A 217 -5.98 -3.76 -3.81
N PRO A 218 -5.44 -4.93 -3.39
CA PRO A 218 -4.71 -5.84 -4.27
C PRO A 218 -5.57 -6.39 -5.41
N VAL A 219 -5.03 -6.31 -6.63
CA VAL A 219 -5.60 -6.93 -7.83
C VAL A 219 -4.54 -7.55 -8.73
N THR A 220 -3.27 -7.47 -8.34
CA THR A 220 -2.18 -8.25 -8.93
C THR A 220 -1.37 -8.93 -7.82
N VAL A 221 -0.65 -9.98 -8.18
CA VAL A 221 0.17 -10.76 -7.27
C VAL A 221 1.43 -11.24 -7.96
N CYS A 222 2.57 -11.19 -7.29
CA CYS A 222 3.76 -11.91 -7.70
C CYS A 222 3.54 -13.40 -7.38
N ALA A 223 2.77 -14.09 -8.25
CA ALA A 223 2.50 -15.51 -8.12
C ALA A 223 3.84 -16.26 -8.13
N TRP A 224 4.06 -17.10 -7.11
CA TRP A 224 5.32 -17.80 -6.98
C TRP A 224 5.28 -19.14 -7.73
N HIS A 225 6.38 -19.48 -8.39
CA HIS A 225 6.58 -20.77 -9.04
C HIS A 225 7.60 -21.59 -8.24
N ASP A 226 7.33 -22.87 -8.04
CA ASP A 226 8.14 -23.75 -7.18
C ASP A 226 9.59 -23.88 -7.67
N GLU A 227 9.84 -23.84 -8.99
CA GLU A 227 11.17 -23.86 -9.58
C GLU A 227 12.05 -22.66 -9.18
N TRP A 228 11.46 -21.55 -8.75
CA TRP A 228 12.22 -20.39 -8.27
C TRP A 228 12.82 -20.57 -6.89
N ASN A 229 12.43 -21.63 -6.16
CA ASN A 229 13.03 -21.95 -4.87
C ASN A 229 14.50 -22.37 -5.01
N GLU A 230 14.89 -22.88 -6.18
CA GLU A 230 16.27 -23.27 -6.49
C GLU A 230 17.18 -22.09 -6.86
N LEU A 231 16.63 -20.92 -7.07
CA LEU A 231 17.38 -19.70 -7.40
C LEU A 231 18.08 -19.12 -6.17
N SER A 232 19.13 -18.33 -6.42
CA SER A 232 19.81 -17.57 -5.38
C SER A 232 18.84 -16.61 -4.66
N LEU A 233 19.16 -16.26 -3.42
CA LEU A 233 18.35 -15.30 -2.64
C LEU A 233 18.17 -13.97 -3.39
N GLU A 234 19.21 -13.49 -4.08
CA GLU A 234 19.17 -12.25 -4.84
C GLU A 234 18.20 -12.34 -6.04
N GLU A 235 18.25 -13.45 -6.79
CA GLU A 235 17.33 -13.69 -7.92
C GLU A 235 15.88 -13.83 -7.44
N ARG A 236 15.65 -14.58 -6.36
CA ARG A 236 14.32 -14.71 -5.74
C ARG A 236 13.76 -13.35 -5.32
N ALA A 237 14.59 -12.52 -4.69
CA ALA A 237 14.18 -11.20 -4.28
C ALA A 237 13.86 -10.29 -5.47
N ARG A 238 14.65 -10.35 -6.55
CA ARG A 238 14.38 -9.63 -7.79
C ARG A 238 13.05 -10.06 -8.42
N ILE A 239 12.72 -11.35 -8.39
CA ILE A 239 11.42 -11.84 -8.86
C ILE A 239 10.30 -11.34 -7.94
N LYS A 240 10.46 -11.47 -6.61
CA LYS A 240 9.46 -11.02 -5.63
C LYS A 240 9.22 -9.51 -5.63
N SER A 241 10.14 -8.71 -6.18
CA SER A 241 9.94 -7.26 -6.30
C SER A 241 8.95 -6.87 -7.40
N ARG A 242 8.63 -7.77 -8.35
CA ARG A 242 7.64 -7.51 -9.40
C ARG A 242 6.21 -7.53 -8.85
N GLN A 243 5.33 -6.73 -9.43
CA GLN A 243 3.92 -6.69 -9.06
C GLN A 243 3.13 -7.89 -9.61
N GLY A 244 3.74 -8.63 -10.54
CA GLY A 244 3.30 -9.94 -10.98
C GLY A 244 2.15 -9.92 -11.99
N VAL A 245 1.19 -10.80 -11.78
CA VAL A 245 0.07 -11.05 -12.70
C VAL A 245 -1.26 -10.63 -12.06
N ARG A 246 -2.30 -10.43 -12.87
CA ARG A 246 -3.63 -10.05 -12.39
C ARG A 246 -4.28 -11.13 -11.53
N TYR A 247 -5.12 -10.71 -10.59
CA TYR A 247 -6.04 -11.61 -9.88
C TYR A 247 -7.02 -12.26 -10.86
N PRO A 248 -7.52 -13.47 -10.56
CA PRO A 248 -8.55 -14.12 -11.38
C PRO A 248 -9.83 -13.29 -11.54
N THR A 249 -10.13 -12.44 -10.58
CA THR A 249 -11.32 -11.58 -10.53
C THR A 249 -11.15 -10.21 -11.21
N LEU A 250 -9.95 -9.86 -11.68
CA LEU A 250 -9.72 -8.69 -12.52
C LEU A 250 -9.83 -9.09 -13.99
N ASP A 251 -10.76 -8.51 -14.76
CA ASP A 251 -11.04 -8.91 -16.15
C ASP A 251 -9.88 -8.58 -17.09
N GLY A 252 -9.24 -7.41 -16.92
CA GLY A 252 -8.15 -6.97 -17.78
C GLY A 252 -7.05 -6.23 -17.03
N LEU A 253 -5.81 -6.57 -17.39
CA LEU A 253 -4.57 -5.87 -17.00
C LEU A 253 -3.74 -5.73 -18.26
N MET A 254 -3.26 -4.53 -18.57
CA MET A 254 -2.28 -4.31 -19.63
C MET A 254 -1.29 -3.21 -19.24
N VAL A 255 -0.13 -3.24 -19.89
CA VAL A 255 0.81 -2.11 -19.92
C VAL A 255 0.80 -1.57 -21.34
N ALA A 256 0.49 -0.29 -21.50
CA ALA A 256 0.25 0.30 -22.80
C ALA A 256 0.72 1.77 -22.84
N ASP A 257 0.84 2.30 -24.06
CA ASP A 257 1.05 3.73 -24.25
C ASP A 257 -0.16 4.53 -23.73
N PRO A 258 0.05 5.54 -22.86
CA PRO A 258 -1.05 6.26 -22.21
C PRO A 258 -1.93 7.09 -23.15
N GLN A 259 -1.50 7.35 -24.38
CA GLN A 259 -2.23 8.15 -25.36
C GLN A 259 -2.99 7.27 -26.36
N THR A 260 -2.32 6.25 -26.87
CA THR A 260 -2.88 5.38 -27.93
C THR A 260 -3.59 4.15 -27.41
N LEU A 261 -3.32 3.74 -26.15
CA LEU A 261 -3.75 2.49 -25.54
C LEU A 261 -3.23 1.24 -26.27
N GLU A 262 -2.20 1.39 -27.11
CA GLU A 262 -1.54 0.24 -27.73
C GLU A 262 -0.64 -0.45 -26.73
N PRO A 263 -0.79 -1.78 -26.53
CA PRO A 263 0.04 -2.53 -25.60
C PRO A 263 1.53 -2.44 -25.95
N VAL A 264 2.38 -2.24 -24.93
CA VAL A 264 3.83 -2.26 -25.11
C VAL A 264 4.36 -3.68 -25.37
N ALA A 265 5.58 -3.79 -25.90
CA ALA A 265 6.27 -5.05 -26.03
C ALA A 265 6.50 -5.71 -24.66
N ARG A 266 6.37 -7.04 -24.63
CA ARG A 266 6.67 -7.83 -23.40
C ARG A 266 8.15 -8.18 -23.31
N ASP A 267 8.99 -7.15 -23.34
CA ASP A 267 10.45 -7.27 -23.35
C ASP A 267 11.13 -6.94 -22.00
N GLY A 268 10.31 -6.54 -21.01
CA GLY A 268 10.81 -6.10 -19.69
C GLY A 268 11.54 -4.76 -19.70
N ASN A 269 11.47 -3.99 -20.79
CA ASN A 269 12.20 -2.73 -20.97
C ASN A 269 11.30 -1.59 -21.45
N THR A 270 10.36 -1.87 -22.37
CA THR A 270 9.48 -0.84 -22.92
C THR A 270 8.49 -0.36 -21.88
N LEU A 271 8.57 0.93 -21.52
CA LEU A 271 7.70 1.57 -20.54
C LEU A 271 6.31 1.83 -21.11
N GLY A 272 5.29 1.62 -20.28
CA GLY A 272 3.92 2.02 -20.52
C GLY A 272 3.20 2.25 -19.20
N GLU A 273 2.00 2.80 -19.27
CA GLU A 273 1.11 2.93 -18.10
C GLU A 273 0.38 1.60 -17.85
N ILE A 274 0.14 1.27 -16.58
CA ILE A 274 -0.71 0.14 -16.21
C ILE A 274 -2.17 0.55 -16.36
N PHE A 275 -2.92 -0.27 -17.08
CA PHE A 275 -4.36 -0.14 -17.26
C PHE A 275 -5.10 -1.32 -16.67
N MET A 276 -6.21 -1.05 -16.02
CA MET A 276 -7.06 -2.07 -15.41
C MET A 276 -8.50 -1.96 -15.86
N ARG A 277 -9.18 -3.09 -15.97
CA ARG A 277 -10.60 -3.15 -16.31
C ARG A 277 -11.26 -4.32 -15.60
N GLY A 278 -12.49 -4.13 -15.14
CA GLY A 278 -13.28 -5.18 -14.56
C GLY A 278 -14.20 -4.71 -13.44
N ASN A 279 -14.90 -5.67 -12.87
CA ASN A 279 -15.84 -5.41 -11.78
C ASN A 279 -15.16 -5.13 -10.43
N THR A 280 -13.85 -5.30 -10.32
CA THR A 280 -13.05 -4.89 -9.16
C THR A 280 -12.43 -3.50 -9.35
N VAL A 281 -12.99 -2.66 -10.23
CA VAL A 281 -12.62 -1.27 -10.40
C VAL A 281 -13.73 -0.38 -9.83
N MET A 282 -13.39 0.74 -9.22
CA MET A 282 -14.32 1.67 -8.56
C MET A 282 -15.48 2.09 -9.47
N LYS A 283 -16.57 2.55 -8.86
CA LYS A 283 -17.69 3.19 -9.57
C LYS A 283 -17.30 4.56 -10.14
N GLY A 284 -16.40 5.26 -9.49
CA GLY A 284 -15.90 6.58 -9.85
C GLY A 284 -15.55 7.41 -8.61
N TYR A 285 -15.20 8.67 -8.83
CA TYR A 285 -14.94 9.63 -7.77
C TYR A 285 -16.20 10.39 -7.36
N LEU A 286 -16.46 10.48 -6.06
CA LEU A 286 -17.62 11.14 -5.49
C LEU A 286 -17.72 12.61 -5.94
N LYS A 287 -18.86 12.99 -6.55
CA LYS A 287 -19.15 14.36 -7.04
C LYS A 287 -18.04 14.94 -7.92
N ASN A 288 -17.29 14.09 -8.63
CA ASN A 288 -16.21 14.52 -9.52
C ASN A 288 -16.28 13.76 -10.85
N PRO A 289 -17.27 14.08 -11.71
CA PRO A 289 -17.47 13.39 -12.98
C PRO A 289 -16.32 13.62 -13.97
N GLU A 290 -15.68 14.79 -13.94
CA GLU A 290 -14.54 15.10 -14.82
C GLU A 290 -13.34 14.20 -14.51
N ALA A 291 -12.91 14.11 -13.25
CA ALA A 291 -11.85 13.22 -12.85
C ALA A 291 -12.20 11.73 -13.09
N THR A 292 -13.47 11.38 -12.96
CA THR A 292 -13.94 10.02 -13.29
C THR A 292 -13.80 9.73 -14.77
N ALA A 293 -14.26 10.64 -15.63
CA ALA A 293 -14.17 10.48 -17.09
C ALA A 293 -12.72 10.39 -17.56
N GLU A 294 -11.82 11.20 -17.00
CA GLU A 294 -10.38 11.13 -17.29
C GLU A 294 -9.78 9.80 -16.85
N ALA A 295 -10.11 9.34 -15.63
CA ALA A 295 -9.59 8.07 -15.10
C ALA A 295 -10.07 6.84 -15.88
N PHE A 296 -11.18 6.93 -16.63
CA PHE A 296 -11.74 5.84 -17.45
C PHE A 296 -11.66 6.11 -18.94
N ARG A 297 -10.81 7.00 -19.38
CA ARG A 297 -10.65 7.32 -20.80
C ARG A 297 -10.32 6.04 -21.61
N GLY A 298 -10.96 5.88 -22.75
CA GLY A 298 -10.80 4.70 -23.63
C GLY A 298 -11.37 3.40 -23.05
N GLY A 299 -12.19 3.46 -21.97
CA GLY A 299 -12.82 2.29 -21.37
C GLY A 299 -11.92 1.44 -20.46
N TRP A 300 -10.76 1.99 -20.07
CA TRP A 300 -9.83 1.42 -19.13
C TRP A 300 -9.59 2.38 -17.98
N PHE A 301 -9.39 1.84 -16.78
CA PHE A 301 -8.93 2.63 -15.65
C PHE A 301 -7.43 2.91 -15.79
N HIS A 302 -7.08 4.18 -15.83
CA HIS A 302 -5.72 4.71 -15.86
C HIS A 302 -5.16 4.76 -14.44
N THR A 303 -4.14 3.97 -14.15
CA THR A 303 -3.56 3.92 -12.79
C THR A 303 -2.62 5.08 -12.49
N GLY A 304 -2.01 5.68 -13.53
CA GLY A 304 -0.95 6.65 -13.42
C GLY A 304 0.39 6.04 -12.99
N ASP A 305 0.50 4.72 -12.91
CA ASP A 305 1.73 4.01 -12.58
C ASP A 305 2.38 3.46 -13.85
N LEU A 306 3.68 3.77 -14.06
CA LEU A 306 4.47 3.30 -15.19
C LEU A 306 5.13 1.95 -14.86
N ALA A 307 5.07 1.06 -15.82
CA ALA A 307 5.60 -0.30 -15.69
C ALA A 307 6.24 -0.79 -16.98
N VAL A 308 6.96 -1.89 -16.87
CA VAL A 308 7.35 -2.75 -17.98
C VAL A 308 6.59 -4.07 -17.91
N TRP A 309 6.42 -4.72 -19.07
CA TRP A 309 5.77 -6.02 -19.16
C TRP A 309 6.79 -7.07 -19.53
N HIS A 310 6.98 -8.07 -18.70
CA HIS A 310 7.92 -9.18 -18.97
C HIS A 310 7.31 -10.24 -19.89
N ALA A 311 8.18 -11.02 -20.54
CA ALA A 311 7.78 -12.08 -21.47
C ALA A 311 6.93 -13.17 -20.77
N ASP A 312 7.15 -13.41 -19.48
CA ASP A 312 6.40 -14.35 -18.64
C ASP A 312 5.03 -13.81 -18.19
N GLY A 313 4.67 -12.59 -18.60
CA GLY A 313 3.38 -11.97 -18.28
C GLY A 313 3.37 -11.14 -17.00
N TYR A 314 4.47 -11.09 -16.26
CA TYR A 314 4.57 -10.30 -15.03
C TYR A 314 4.77 -8.82 -15.35
N VAL A 315 4.09 -7.96 -14.61
CA VAL A 315 4.32 -6.51 -14.64
C VAL A 315 5.31 -6.12 -13.54
N GLU A 316 6.12 -5.11 -13.83
CA GLU A 316 7.05 -4.51 -12.88
C GLU A 316 6.94 -3.00 -12.94
N ILE A 317 6.50 -2.38 -11.85
CA ILE A 317 6.38 -0.92 -11.73
C ILE A 317 7.78 -0.32 -11.72
N LYS A 318 7.95 0.72 -12.52
CA LYS A 318 9.20 1.48 -12.60
C LYS A 318 9.09 2.85 -11.97
N ASP A 319 7.92 3.50 -12.05
CA ASP A 319 7.66 4.76 -11.36
C ASP A 319 6.18 5.16 -11.49
N ARG A 320 5.86 6.34 -10.99
CA ARG A 320 4.62 7.05 -11.32
C ARG A 320 4.84 7.97 -12.52
N LEU A 321 3.84 8.04 -13.38
CA LEU A 321 3.89 8.90 -14.57
C LEU A 321 4.27 10.36 -14.23
N LYS A 322 3.78 10.86 -13.08
CA LYS A 322 4.02 12.23 -12.61
C LYS A 322 5.35 12.42 -11.87
N ASP A 323 5.99 11.33 -11.41
CA ASP A 323 7.21 11.37 -10.61
C ASP A 323 8.47 11.08 -11.48
N ILE A 324 8.28 10.62 -12.72
CA ILE A 324 9.37 10.49 -13.70
C ILE A 324 10.08 11.84 -13.88
N ILE A 325 11.39 11.81 -13.79
CA ILE A 325 12.25 12.97 -14.01
C ILE A 325 12.70 12.97 -15.47
N ILE A 326 12.44 14.06 -16.20
CA ILE A 326 12.84 14.21 -17.60
C ILE A 326 14.10 15.04 -17.68
N SER A 327 15.26 14.39 -17.76
CA SER A 327 16.57 15.03 -17.75
C SER A 327 17.22 14.94 -19.13
N GLY A 328 17.32 16.07 -19.84
CA GLY A 328 17.93 16.11 -21.17
C GLY A 328 17.22 15.24 -22.21
N GLY A 329 15.94 14.99 -22.05
CA GLY A 329 15.12 14.10 -22.90
C GLY A 329 15.12 12.63 -22.50
N GLU A 330 15.88 12.26 -21.47
CA GLU A 330 15.91 10.90 -20.92
C GLU A 330 14.98 10.79 -19.71
N ASN A 331 14.23 9.69 -19.63
CA ASN A 331 13.37 9.38 -18.49
C ASN A 331 14.19 8.73 -17.38
N ILE A 332 14.12 9.29 -16.18
CA ILE A 332 14.77 8.77 -14.98
C ILE A 332 13.67 8.32 -13.99
N SER A 333 13.66 7.05 -13.65
CA SER A 333 12.83 6.53 -12.57
C SER A 333 13.35 7.00 -11.22
N THR A 334 12.48 7.63 -10.43
CA THR A 334 12.82 8.02 -9.06
C THR A 334 13.00 6.78 -8.18
N ILE A 335 12.22 5.73 -8.40
CA ILE A 335 12.31 4.46 -7.68
C ILE A 335 13.67 3.79 -7.91
N GLU A 336 14.20 3.78 -9.14
CA GLU A 336 15.52 3.19 -9.44
C GLU A 336 16.65 3.90 -8.66
N VAL A 337 16.55 5.21 -8.54
CA VAL A 337 17.53 6.00 -7.78
C VAL A 337 17.36 5.76 -6.27
N GLU A 338 16.12 5.71 -5.78
CA GLU A 338 15.77 5.40 -4.38
C GLU A 338 16.27 4.03 -3.97
N ASP A 339 16.02 3.01 -4.79
CA ASP A 339 16.50 1.63 -4.55
C ASP A 339 18.03 1.56 -4.44
N THR A 340 18.73 2.38 -5.19
CA THR A 340 20.17 2.48 -5.09
C THR A 340 20.57 3.16 -3.78
N LEU A 341 19.91 4.25 -3.42
CA LEU A 341 20.16 4.95 -2.14
C LEU A 341 19.93 4.05 -0.93
N TYR A 342 18.88 3.20 -0.93
CA TYR A 342 18.61 2.27 0.15
C TYR A 342 19.69 1.20 0.36
N LYS A 343 20.53 0.92 -0.67
CA LYS A 343 21.67 0.00 -0.54
C LYS A 343 22.85 0.63 0.21
N HIS A 344 22.90 1.97 0.32
CA HIS A 344 23.96 2.66 1.03
C HIS A 344 23.86 2.41 2.54
N PRO A 345 24.97 2.03 3.23
CA PRO A 345 24.94 1.65 4.66
C PRO A 345 24.36 2.71 5.59
N ALA A 346 24.59 3.99 5.29
CA ALA A 346 24.15 5.11 6.11
C ALA A 346 22.69 5.53 5.89
N VAL A 347 22.04 5.09 4.82
CA VAL A 347 20.69 5.53 4.46
C VAL A 347 19.64 4.73 5.22
N LEU A 348 18.79 5.44 5.94
CA LEU A 348 17.59 4.89 6.58
C LEU A 348 16.39 4.98 5.65
N GLU A 349 16.16 6.17 5.07
CA GLU A 349 15.06 6.45 4.13
C GLU A 349 15.53 7.39 3.03
N ALA A 350 14.96 7.27 1.86
CA ALA A 350 15.23 8.12 0.73
C ALA A 350 13.98 8.44 -0.08
N ALA A 351 13.91 9.64 -0.64
CA ALA A 351 12.95 10.05 -1.63
C ALA A 351 13.66 10.88 -2.70
N VAL A 352 13.32 10.62 -3.95
CA VAL A 352 13.90 11.36 -5.10
C VAL A 352 12.79 12.12 -5.82
N VAL A 353 13.05 13.38 -6.10
CA VAL A 353 12.11 14.26 -6.81
C VAL A 353 12.83 15.01 -7.94
N ALA A 354 12.05 15.48 -8.91
CA ALA A 354 12.53 16.36 -9.94
C ALA A 354 12.91 17.73 -9.36
N ARG A 355 14.10 18.23 -9.73
CA ARG A 355 14.52 19.61 -9.48
C ARG A 355 14.74 20.31 -10.82
N PRO A 356 14.17 21.51 -11.03
CA PRO A 356 14.42 22.29 -12.23
C PRO A 356 15.92 22.54 -12.44
N ASP A 357 16.39 22.41 -13.68
CA ASP A 357 17.78 22.63 -14.11
C ASP A 357 17.80 23.37 -15.44
N GLU A 358 18.58 24.46 -15.52
CA GLU A 358 18.64 25.32 -16.72
C GLU A 358 19.17 24.61 -17.97
N LYS A 359 20.03 23.60 -17.79
CA LYS A 359 20.66 22.85 -18.88
C LYS A 359 19.91 21.62 -19.28
N TRP A 360 19.38 20.90 -18.29
CA TRP A 360 18.79 19.56 -18.48
C TRP A 360 17.26 19.52 -18.39
N GLY A 361 16.64 20.69 -18.12
CA GLY A 361 15.20 20.79 -17.80
C GLY A 361 14.93 20.37 -16.36
N GLU A 362 15.21 19.12 -16.05
CA GLU A 362 15.10 18.56 -14.70
C GLU A 362 16.34 17.73 -14.34
N THR A 363 16.62 17.60 -13.04
CA THR A 363 17.63 16.70 -12.50
C THR A 363 17.15 16.03 -11.22
N PRO A 364 17.63 14.80 -10.90
CA PRO A 364 17.28 14.13 -9.65
C PRO A 364 17.83 14.88 -8.43
N CYS A 365 16.95 15.14 -7.46
CA CYS A 365 17.27 15.63 -6.12
C CYS A 365 16.88 14.59 -5.10
N ALA A 366 17.83 14.08 -4.33
CA ALA A 366 17.61 13.05 -3.32
C ALA A 366 17.45 13.68 -1.93
N TYR A 367 16.35 13.38 -1.26
CA TYR A 367 16.15 13.67 0.15
C TYR A 367 16.43 12.40 0.94
N VAL A 368 17.29 12.45 1.95
CA VAL A 368 17.82 11.28 2.65
C VAL A 368 17.73 11.47 4.16
N THR A 369 17.16 10.48 4.84
CA THR A 369 17.27 10.36 6.30
C THR A 369 18.38 9.36 6.62
N LEU A 370 19.31 9.76 7.46
CA LEU A 370 20.44 8.93 7.87
C LEU A 370 20.09 8.03 9.06
N LYS A 371 20.72 6.86 9.11
CA LYS A 371 20.70 5.99 10.30
C LYS A 371 21.47 6.63 11.44
N ALA A 372 21.10 6.33 12.68
CA ALA A 372 21.85 6.74 13.86
C ALA A 372 23.32 6.27 13.78
N GLY A 373 24.26 7.16 14.09
CA GLY A 373 25.70 6.91 14.02
C GLY A 373 26.34 7.23 12.67
N PHE A 374 25.57 7.74 11.69
CA PHE A 374 26.05 8.11 10.37
C PHE A 374 25.91 9.61 10.07
N GLU A 375 25.74 10.44 11.09
CA GLU A 375 25.49 11.89 10.97
C GLU A 375 26.65 12.64 10.26
N GLY A 376 27.82 12.02 10.16
CA GLY A 376 28.98 12.57 9.43
C GLY A 376 28.98 12.29 7.92
N THR A 377 27.99 11.58 7.39
CA THR A 377 27.90 11.28 5.94
C THR A 377 27.64 12.55 5.15
N ARG A 378 28.42 12.76 4.08
CA ARG A 378 28.33 13.96 3.23
C ARG A 378 27.56 13.67 1.96
N GLU A 379 27.01 14.70 1.33
CA GLU A 379 26.38 14.62 0.02
C GLU A 379 27.26 13.91 -1.03
N ALA A 380 28.55 14.28 -1.06
CA ALA A 380 29.52 13.70 -1.99
C ALA A 380 29.69 12.18 -1.83
N ASP A 381 29.55 11.67 -0.61
CA ASP A 381 29.69 10.24 -0.30
C ASP A 381 28.50 9.46 -0.88
N ILE A 382 27.29 9.99 -0.73
CA ILE A 382 26.06 9.45 -1.32
C ILE A 382 26.13 9.47 -2.86
N ILE A 383 26.52 10.60 -3.45
CA ILE A 383 26.64 10.73 -4.93
C ILE A 383 27.72 9.78 -5.47
N ALA A 384 28.85 9.63 -4.76
CA ALA A 384 29.90 8.70 -5.16
C ALA A 384 29.40 7.26 -5.18
N PHE A 385 28.66 6.85 -4.16
CA PHE A 385 28.02 5.53 -4.11
C PHE A 385 27.04 5.32 -5.27
N CYS A 386 26.17 6.31 -5.55
CA CYS A 386 25.26 6.23 -6.69
C CYS A 386 26.01 6.09 -8.02
N ARG A 387 27.17 6.71 -8.17
CA ARG A 387 27.97 6.66 -9.39
C ARG A 387 28.51 5.27 -9.71
N GLU A 388 28.71 4.43 -8.70
CA GLU A 388 29.13 3.05 -8.86
C GLU A 388 28.00 2.12 -9.33
N HIS A 389 26.72 2.54 -9.19
CA HIS A 389 25.56 1.70 -9.38
C HIS A 389 24.57 2.20 -10.43
N LEU A 390 24.67 3.47 -10.85
CA LEU A 390 23.73 4.12 -11.78
C LEU A 390 24.44 4.71 -12.99
N ALA A 391 23.73 4.78 -14.10
CA ALA A 391 24.16 5.54 -15.26
C ALA A 391 24.33 7.03 -14.92
N GLY A 392 25.32 7.70 -15.51
CA GLY A 392 25.73 9.04 -15.13
C GLY A 392 24.62 10.11 -15.20
N PHE A 393 23.64 9.98 -16.10
CA PHE A 393 22.52 10.90 -16.22
C PHE A 393 21.46 10.70 -15.12
N LYS A 394 21.41 9.54 -14.46
CA LYS A 394 20.50 9.19 -13.35
C LYS A 394 21.02 9.66 -11.98
N LEU A 395 22.25 10.17 -11.91
CA LEU A 395 22.85 10.54 -10.63
C LEU A 395 22.13 11.73 -10.00
N PRO A 396 21.83 11.69 -8.69
CA PRO A 396 21.38 12.86 -7.96
C PRO A 396 22.40 14.00 -8.12
N LYS A 397 21.91 15.17 -8.49
CA LYS A 397 22.74 16.39 -8.56
C LYS A 397 22.79 17.12 -7.22
N THR A 398 21.86 16.80 -6.34
CA THR A 398 21.74 17.38 -5.00
C THR A 398 21.28 16.29 -4.04
N VAL A 399 21.85 16.27 -2.84
CA VAL A 399 21.39 15.44 -1.73
C VAL A 399 21.07 16.36 -0.55
N VAL A 400 19.85 16.23 -0.03
CA VAL A 400 19.37 16.98 1.14
C VAL A 400 19.14 16.00 2.29
N PHE A 401 19.81 16.23 3.42
CA PHE A 401 19.58 15.42 4.61
C PHE A 401 18.44 16.02 5.44
N SER A 402 17.35 15.25 5.59
CA SER A 402 16.15 15.66 6.33
C SER A 402 15.34 14.46 6.78
N GLU A 403 14.41 14.67 7.72
CA GLU A 403 13.29 13.77 7.91
C GLU A 403 12.33 13.89 6.74
N LEU A 404 11.70 12.77 6.35
CA LEU A 404 10.79 12.71 5.23
C LEU A 404 9.33 12.78 5.72
N PRO A 405 8.50 13.69 5.15
CA PRO A 405 7.09 13.76 5.50
C PRO A 405 6.36 12.49 5.05
N LYS A 406 5.47 11.97 5.90
CA LYS A 406 4.74 10.72 5.65
C LYS A 406 3.24 10.88 5.89
N THR A 407 2.48 10.06 5.20
CA THR A 407 1.06 9.85 5.50
C THR A 407 0.90 9.04 6.79
N SER A 408 -0.32 8.96 7.31
CA SER A 408 -0.67 8.09 8.45
C SER A 408 -0.39 6.60 8.18
N THR A 409 -0.29 6.20 6.90
CA THR A 409 0.06 4.84 6.50
C THR A 409 1.57 4.63 6.29
N GLY A 410 2.40 5.64 6.59
CA GLY A 410 3.87 5.57 6.46
C GLY A 410 4.39 5.83 5.04
N LYS A 411 3.55 6.22 4.07
CA LYS A 411 3.97 6.54 2.71
C LYS A 411 4.60 7.93 2.65
N ILE A 412 5.78 8.03 2.05
CA ILE A 412 6.48 9.32 1.84
C ILE A 412 5.68 10.22 0.90
N GLN A 413 5.53 11.49 1.28
CA GLN A 413 4.77 12.51 0.56
C GLN A 413 5.72 13.36 -0.32
N LYS A 414 6.09 12.84 -1.50
CA LYS A 414 7.05 13.51 -2.42
C LYS A 414 6.60 14.88 -2.91
N TYR A 415 5.33 15.23 -2.81
CA TYR A 415 4.81 16.52 -3.26
C TYR A 415 5.09 17.68 -2.27
N LEU A 416 5.45 17.40 -1.03
CA LEU A 416 5.87 18.38 -0.01
C LEU A 416 7.36 18.72 -0.15
#